data_b230d68028827d7b477ce0b6756e6d6b
#
_entry.id   b230d68028827d7b477ce0b6756e6d6b
#
_cell.length_a   1.000
_cell.length_b   1.000
_cell.length_c   1.000
_cell.angle_alpha   90.00
_cell.angle_beta   90.00
_cell.angle_gamma   90.00
#
_symmetry.space_group_name_H-M   'P 1'
#
loop_
_entity.id
_entity.type
_entity.pdbx_description
1 polymer ?
#
loop_
_entity_poly.entity_id
_entity_poly.type
_entity_poly.pdbx_seq_one_letter_code
_entity_poly.pdbx_strand_id
1 'polypeptide(L)'
;AAAAQLPDPSGAIAAAASATAQQLQVAQADLTGTAKNPQRALDALTAANTQIDAALAQGREAVDRARRAQQLLEPTLAQANSEIRATREFIETRRGTVGSAARTRLASAEAALTQALSLRTTDVERALAEATRALDLARQATAAAESDVRSYGPTVAADDSWGGLFGGSTGSGGSGIGGDIL
;
A
#
# COMPACT_ATOMS: atom_id res chain seq x y z
N ALA A 1 30.11 -14.63 -19.13
CA ALA A 1 29.22 -14.31 -20.25
C ALA A 1 27.75 -14.09 -19.80
N ALA A 2 27.26 -14.77 -18.76
CA ALA A 2 25.89 -14.63 -18.26
C ALA A 2 25.61 -13.29 -17.56
N ALA A 3 26.60 -12.68 -16.91
CA ALA A 3 26.46 -11.43 -16.16
C ALA A 3 26.17 -10.20 -17.05
N ALA A 4 26.56 -10.24 -18.32
CA ALA A 4 26.36 -9.13 -19.26
C ALA A 4 24.91 -8.99 -19.76
N GLN A 5 24.03 -9.95 -19.48
CA GLN A 5 22.62 -9.96 -19.92
C GLN A 5 21.63 -9.58 -18.82
N LEU A 6 22.11 -9.42 -17.57
CA LEU A 6 21.26 -9.02 -16.46
C LEU A 6 21.27 -7.49 -16.30
N PRO A 7 20.11 -6.85 -16.17
CA PRO A 7 20.07 -5.44 -15.83
C PRO A 7 20.68 -5.24 -14.44
N ASP A 8 21.60 -4.27 -14.33
CA ASP A 8 22.32 -3.96 -13.09
C ASP A 8 22.00 -2.51 -12.64
N PRO A 9 20.75 -2.22 -12.24
CA PRO A 9 20.35 -0.87 -11.85
C PRO A 9 21.05 -0.40 -10.56
N SER A 10 21.58 -1.32 -9.77
CA SER A 10 22.32 -1.01 -8.53
C SER A 10 23.82 -0.91 -8.71
N GLY A 11 24.37 -1.31 -9.88
CA GLY A 11 25.81 -1.43 -10.10
C GLY A 11 26.48 -2.59 -9.35
N ALA A 12 25.69 -3.46 -8.70
CA ALA A 12 26.20 -4.55 -7.86
C ALA A 12 26.99 -5.58 -8.67
N ILE A 13 26.55 -5.89 -9.89
CA ILE A 13 27.25 -6.82 -10.78
C ILE A 13 28.58 -6.21 -11.24
N ALA A 14 28.60 -4.94 -11.62
CA ALA A 14 29.81 -4.23 -12.00
C ALA A 14 30.80 -4.11 -10.82
N ALA A 15 30.32 -3.81 -9.61
CA ALA A 15 31.14 -3.80 -8.40
C ALA A 15 31.72 -5.17 -8.08
N ALA A 16 30.92 -6.25 -8.15
CA ALA A 16 31.39 -7.61 -7.94
C ALA A 16 32.43 -8.03 -8.99
N ALA A 17 32.25 -7.65 -10.25
CA ALA A 17 33.23 -7.93 -11.31
C ALA A 17 34.57 -7.22 -11.05
N SER A 18 34.57 -5.95 -10.64
CA SER A 18 35.78 -5.22 -10.28
C SER A 18 36.49 -5.79 -9.05
N ALA A 19 35.75 -6.12 -8.00
CA ALA A 19 36.29 -6.78 -6.80
C ALA A 19 36.89 -8.15 -7.12
N THR A 20 36.23 -8.93 -7.98
CA THR A 20 36.76 -10.21 -8.46
C THR A 20 38.08 -10.05 -9.22
N ALA A 21 38.18 -9.05 -10.10
CA ALA A 21 39.42 -8.77 -10.82
C ALA A 21 40.58 -8.44 -9.87
N GLN A 22 40.33 -7.69 -8.81
CA GLN A 22 41.31 -7.39 -7.76
C GLN A 22 41.73 -8.67 -7.00
N GLN A 23 40.77 -9.52 -6.62
CA GLN A 23 41.07 -10.79 -5.93
C GLN A 23 41.89 -11.75 -6.81
N LEU A 24 41.64 -11.79 -8.12
CA LEU A 24 42.43 -12.56 -9.06
C LEU A 24 43.89 -12.07 -9.15
N GLN A 25 44.11 -10.75 -9.16
CA GLN A 25 45.45 -10.18 -9.12
C GLN A 25 46.21 -10.56 -7.83
N VAL A 26 45.54 -10.50 -6.66
CA VAL A 26 46.10 -10.92 -5.37
C VAL A 26 46.46 -12.41 -5.42
N ALA A 27 45.57 -13.27 -5.88
CA ALA A 27 45.81 -14.71 -6.02
C ALA A 27 46.98 -15.02 -6.93
N GLN A 28 47.09 -14.31 -8.07
CA GLN A 28 48.23 -14.46 -8.98
C GLN A 28 49.57 -14.04 -8.33
N ALA A 29 49.59 -12.92 -7.59
CA ALA A 29 50.77 -12.45 -6.88
C ALA A 29 51.21 -13.46 -5.80
N ASP A 30 50.26 -14.03 -5.05
CA ASP A 30 50.52 -15.05 -4.00
C ASP A 30 51.05 -16.38 -4.60
N LEU A 31 50.74 -16.69 -5.84
CA LEU A 31 51.25 -17.92 -6.54
C LEU A 31 52.57 -17.71 -7.22
N THR A 32 52.83 -16.50 -7.77
CA THR A 32 54.02 -16.21 -8.61
C THR A 32 55.11 -15.42 -7.91
N GLY A 33 54.79 -14.82 -6.74
CA GLY A 33 55.71 -14.01 -5.94
C GLY A 33 56.85 -14.84 -5.29
N THR A 34 57.82 -14.13 -4.71
CA THR A 34 59.01 -14.73 -4.01
C THR A 34 58.60 -15.50 -2.74
N ALA A 35 57.52 -15.09 -2.08
CA ALA A 35 56.92 -15.78 -0.92
C ALA A 35 55.54 -16.34 -1.35
N LYS A 36 55.57 -17.57 -1.93
CA LYS A 36 54.34 -18.25 -2.38
C LYS A 36 53.43 -18.61 -1.23
N ASN A 37 52.17 -18.19 -1.31
CA ASN A 37 51.14 -18.52 -0.30
C ASN A 37 49.89 -19.08 -1.01
N PRO A 38 49.87 -20.41 -1.30
CA PRO A 38 48.74 -21.04 -1.98
C PRO A 38 47.43 -20.97 -1.21
N GLN A 39 47.51 -21.00 0.14
CA GLN A 39 46.30 -20.93 0.98
C GLN A 39 45.60 -19.59 0.84
N ARG A 40 46.37 -18.48 0.87
CA ARG A 40 45.83 -17.14 0.71
C ARG A 40 45.24 -16.92 -0.71
N ALA A 41 45.89 -17.48 -1.74
CA ALA A 41 45.34 -17.47 -3.07
C ALA A 41 43.99 -18.21 -3.16
N LEU A 42 43.87 -19.37 -2.49
CA LEU A 42 42.62 -20.13 -2.45
C LEU A 42 41.51 -19.36 -1.70
N ASP A 43 41.83 -18.73 -0.57
CA ASP A 43 40.90 -17.93 0.20
C ASP A 43 40.39 -16.73 -0.61
N ALA A 44 41.28 -16.05 -1.35
CA ALA A 44 40.93 -14.94 -2.24
C ALA A 44 39.97 -15.37 -3.37
N LEU A 45 40.25 -16.52 -4.01
CA LEU A 45 39.38 -17.07 -5.05
C LEU A 45 38.01 -17.50 -4.53
N THR A 46 37.97 -18.09 -3.33
CA THR A 46 36.73 -18.49 -2.67
C THR A 46 35.87 -17.26 -2.32
N ALA A 47 36.49 -16.20 -1.81
CA ALA A 47 35.81 -14.94 -1.53
C ALA A 47 35.25 -14.29 -2.81
N ALA A 48 36.04 -14.30 -3.89
CA ALA A 48 35.61 -13.78 -5.19
C ALA A 48 34.40 -14.55 -5.74
N ASN A 49 34.42 -15.89 -5.66
CA ASN A 49 33.30 -16.70 -6.12
C ASN A 49 32.03 -16.43 -5.32
N THR A 50 32.11 -16.33 -3.99
CA THR A 50 30.97 -15.99 -3.13
C THR A 50 30.37 -14.63 -3.47
N GLN A 51 31.21 -13.62 -3.79
CA GLN A 51 30.74 -12.30 -4.19
C GLN A 51 30.01 -12.33 -5.54
N ILE A 52 30.52 -13.09 -6.50
CA ILE A 52 29.87 -13.26 -7.81
C ILE A 52 28.51 -13.95 -7.64
N ASP A 53 28.45 -15.03 -6.87
CA ASP A 53 27.20 -15.77 -6.65
C ASP A 53 26.15 -14.89 -5.99
N ALA A 54 26.52 -14.09 -4.99
CA ALA A 54 25.63 -13.13 -4.34
C ALA A 54 25.12 -12.06 -5.32
N ALA A 55 26.00 -11.48 -6.14
CA ALA A 55 25.61 -10.46 -7.12
C ALA A 55 24.67 -11.03 -8.21
N LEU A 56 24.93 -12.26 -8.67
CA LEU A 56 24.05 -12.93 -9.63
C LEU A 56 22.69 -13.27 -9.04
N ALA A 57 22.62 -13.70 -7.76
CA ALA A 57 21.38 -13.94 -7.07
C ALA A 57 20.54 -12.66 -6.96
N GLN A 58 21.16 -11.55 -6.54
CA GLN A 58 20.51 -10.24 -6.47
C GLN A 58 19.99 -9.77 -7.83
N GLY A 59 20.79 -9.95 -8.90
CA GLY A 59 20.38 -9.60 -10.25
C GLY A 59 19.15 -10.40 -10.72
N ARG A 60 19.13 -11.70 -10.46
CA ARG A 60 17.97 -12.56 -10.78
C ARG A 60 16.72 -12.14 -9.99
N GLU A 61 16.86 -11.88 -8.71
CA GLU A 61 15.74 -11.39 -7.89
C GLU A 61 15.19 -10.05 -8.38
N ALA A 62 16.05 -9.13 -8.82
CA ALA A 62 15.62 -7.85 -9.39
C ALA A 62 14.80 -8.06 -10.67
N VAL A 63 15.26 -8.93 -11.58
CA VAL A 63 14.51 -9.28 -12.80
C VAL A 63 13.15 -9.89 -12.46
N ASP A 64 13.11 -10.81 -11.50
CA ASP A 64 11.88 -11.47 -11.10
C ASP A 64 10.89 -10.49 -10.43
N ARG A 65 11.39 -9.52 -9.64
CA ARG A 65 10.55 -8.46 -9.07
C ARG A 65 9.97 -7.57 -10.17
N ALA A 66 10.78 -7.11 -11.09
CA ALA A 66 10.33 -6.27 -12.20
C ALA A 66 9.29 -6.99 -13.08
N ARG A 67 9.51 -8.28 -13.35
CA ARG A 67 8.56 -9.11 -14.11
C ARG A 67 7.21 -9.26 -13.39
N ARG A 68 7.23 -9.54 -12.09
CA ARG A 68 6.00 -9.60 -11.29
C ARG A 68 5.28 -8.26 -11.25
N ALA A 69 6.03 -7.16 -11.05
CA ALA A 69 5.47 -5.82 -11.07
C ALA A 69 4.79 -5.50 -12.39
N GLN A 70 5.41 -5.88 -13.51
CA GLN A 70 4.85 -5.68 -14.86
C GLN A 70 3.53 -6.46 -15.07
N GLN A 71 3.43 -7.68 -14.53
CA GLN A 71 2.22 -8.49 -14.63
C GLN A 71 1.06 -7.92 -13.78
N LEU A 72 1.38 -7.31 -12.64
CA LEU A 72 0.38 -6.77 -11.70
C LEU A 72 -0.01 -5.31 -11.99
N LEU A 73 0.81 -4.55 -12.73
CA LEU A 73 0.61 -3.12 -12.92
C LEU A 73 -0.72 -2.79 -13.61
N GLU A 74 -0.99 -3.40 -14.76
CA GLU A 74 -2.19 -3.08 -15.56
C GLU A 74 -3.49 -3.42 -14.81
N PRO A 75 -3.66 -4.61 -14.22
CA PRO A 75 -4.87 -4.90 -13.46
C PRO A 75 -5.02 -3.99 -12.24
N THR A 76 -3.92 -3.63 -11.56
CA THR A 76 -3.97 -2.72 -10.41
C THR A 76 -4.36 -1.30 -10.82
N LEU A 77 -3.82 -0.78 -11.94
CA LEU A 77 -4.22 0.52 -12.51
C LEU A 77 -5.70 0.55 -12.88
N ALA A 78 -6.19 -0.50 -13.53
CA ALA A 78 -7.59 -0.61 -13.91
C ALA A 78 -8.51 -0.63 -12.68
N GLN A 79 -8.14 -1.40 -11.65
CA GLN A 79 -8.87 -1.47 -10.39
C GLN A 79 -8.87 -0.14 -9.64
N ALA A 80 -7.72 0.54 -9.52
CA ALA A 80 -7.60 1.84 -8.88
C ALA A 80 -8.46 2.90 -9.59
N ASN A 81 -8.42 2.92 -10.92
CA ASN A 81 -9.24 3.84 -11.71
C ASN A 81 -10.75 3.60 -11.53
N SER A 82 -11.18 2.33 -11.50
CA SER A 82 -12.57 1.96 -11.25
C SER A 82 -13.05 2.40 -9.86
N GLU A 83 -12.24 2.14 -8.82
CA GLU A 83 -12.54 2.51 -7.43
C GLU A 83 -12.60 4.03 -7.25
N ILE A 84 -11.67 4.77 -7.83
CA ILE A 84 -11.66 6.24 -7.82
C ILE A 84 -12.92 6.81 -8.47
N ARG A 85 -13.34 6.25 -9.61
CA ARG A 85 -14.57 6.69 -10.29
C ARG A 85 -15.82 6.45 -9.44
N ALA A 86 -15.94 5.25 -8.87
CA ALA A 86 -17.07 4.90 -8.01
C ALA A 86 -17.12 5.79 -6.76
N THR A 87 -15.96 6.02 -6.13
CA THR A 87 -15.85 6.90 -4.96
C THR A 87 -16.22 8.35 -5.30
N ARG A 88 -15.78 8.85 -6.45
CA ARG A 88 -16.12 10.20 -6.91
C ARG A 88 -17.62 10.34 -7.09
N GLU A 89 -18.27 9.42 -7.81
CA GLU A 89 -19.72 9.43 -8.05
C GLU A 89 -20.49 9.36 -6.73
N PHE A 90 -20.04 8.52 -5.79
CA PHE A 90 -20.64 8.42 -4.46
C PHE A 90 -20.57 9.75 -3.69
N ILE A 91 -19.41 10.43 -3.71
CA ILE A 91 -19.19 11.72 -3.06
C ILE A 91 -20.01 12.83 -3.73
N GLU A 92 -20.06 12.85 -5.08
CA GLU A 92 -20.80 13.86 -5.84
C GLU A 92 -22.31 13.78 -5.60
N THR A 93 -22.87 12.57 -5.57
CA THR A 93 -24.31 12.37 -5.32
C THR A 93 -24.69 12.71 -3.89
N ARG A 94 -23.76 12.68 -2.94
CA ARG A 94 -23.98 12.93 -1.50
C ARG A 94 -23.18 14.10 -0.95
N ARG A 95 -22.89 15.10 -1.82
CA ARG A 95 -21.99 16.21 -1.49
C ARG A 95 -22.38 17.02 -0.25
N GLY A 96 -23.65 17.01 0.14
CA GLY A 96 -24.14 17.72 1.32
C GLY A 96 -23.83 17.01 2.65
N THR A 97 -23.57 15.70 2.61
CA THR A 97 -23.35 14.87 3.79
C THR A 97 -21.90 14.41 3.94
N VAL A 98 -21.16 14.33 2.82
CA VAL A 98 -19.77 13.87 2.82
C VAL A 98 -18.80 14.98 3.21
N GLY A 99 -17.96 14.72 4.22
CA GLY A 99 -17.00 15.66 4.79
C GLY A 99 -15.74 15.86 3.96
N SER A 100 -14.87 16.74 4.43
CA SER A 100 -13.61 17.10 3.77
C SER A 100 -12.60 15.95 3.76
N ALA A 101 -12.61 15.08 4.78
CA ALA A 101 -11.67 13.98 4.91
C ALA A 101 -11.76 12.98 3.74
N ALA A 102 -12.99 12.60 3.34
CA ALA A 102 -13.22 11.73 2.20
C ALA A 102 -12.75 12.37 0.88
N ARG A 103 -13.05 13.66 0.68
CA ARG A 103 -12.65 14.42 -0.51
C ARG A 103 -11.13 14.56 -0.63
N THR A 104 -10.45 14.82 0.48
CA THR A 104 -8.98 14.92 0.51
C THR A 104 -8.32 13.58 0.17
N ARG A 105 -8.85 12.46 0.70
CA ARG A 105 -8.35 11.12 0.36
C ARG A 105 -8.58 10.79 -1.11
N LEU A 106 -9.74 11.14 -1.66
CA LEU A 106 -10.02 10.96 -3.08
C LEU A 106 -9.03 11.75 -3.95
N ALA A 107 -8.80 13.02 -3.65
CA ALA A 107 -7.81 13.84 -4.37
C ALA A 107 -6.39 13.24 -4.28
N SER A 108 -6.02 12.69 -3.12
CA SER A 108 -4.74 12.00 -2.94
C SER A 108 -4.66 10.70 -3.74
N ALA A 109 -5.78 9.96 -3.88
CA ALA A 109 -5.86 8.77 -4.72
C ALA A 109 -5.67 9.11 -6.20
N GLU A 110 -6.31 10.18 -6.68
CA GLU A 110 -6.18 10.67 -8.05
C GLU A 110 -4.74 11.11 -8.37
N ALA A 111 -4.09 11.80 -7.44
CA ALA A 111 -2.69 12.19 -7.58
C ALA A 111 -1.76 10.98 -7.66
N ALA A 112 -1.96 9.97 -6.80
CA ALA A 112 -1.19 8.73 -6.82
C ALA A 112 -1.40 7.94 -8.12
N LEU A 113 -2.64 7.87 -8.64
CA LEU A 113 -2.93 7.24 -9.93
C LEU A 113 -2.22 7.96 -11.08
N THR A 114 -2.22 9.28 -11.08
CA THR A 114 -1.52 10.11 -12.09
C THR A 114 -0.02 9.83 -12.05
N GLN A 115 0.56 9.72 -10.85
CA GLN A 115 1.97 9.39 -10.66
C GLN A 115 2.29 7.97 -11.13
N ALA A 116 1.44 6.99 -10.83
CA ALA A 116 1.59 5.62 -11.33
C ALA A 116 1.61 5.58 -12.87
N LEU A 117 0.71 6.31 -13.53
CA LEU A 117 0.65 6.39 -14.99
C LEU A 117 1.91 7.05 -15.59
N SER A 118 2.47 8.07 -14.94
CA SER A 118 3.71 8.72 -15.40
C SER A 118 4.95 7.82 -15.29
N LEU A 119 4.96 6.91 -14.32
CA LEU A 119 6.06 5.97 -14.06
C LEU A 119 5.93 4.66 -14.84
N ARG A 120 4.78 4.41 -15.47
CA ARG A 120 4.43 3.14 -16.12
C ARG A 120 5.49 2.58 -17.06
N THR A 121 6.20 3.43 -17.78
CA THR A 121 7.21 3.02 -18.76
C THR A 121 8.65 3.18 -18.29
N THR A 122 8.87 3.95 -17.21
CA THR A 122 10.22 4.28 -16.72
C THR A 122 10.61 3.50 -15.48
N ASP A 123 9.65 3.23 -14.58
CA ASP A 123 9.88 2.52 -13.33
C ASP A 123 8.62 1.74 -12.94
N VAL A 124 8.56 0.51 -13.41
CA VAL A 124 7.37 -0.36 -13.25
C VAL A 124 7.10 -0.73 -11.79
N GLU A 125 8.16 -0.92 -10.98
CA GLU A 125 8.01 -1.27 -9.57
C GLU A 125 7.41 -0.09 -8.77
N ARG A 126 7.91 1.12 -9.01
CA ARG A 126 7.34 2.34 -8.41
C ARG A 126 5.95 2.65 -8.95
N ALA A 127 5.71 2.43 -10.24
CA ALA A 127 4.38 2.58 -10.82
C ALA A 127 3.35 1.66 -10.14
N LEU A 128 3.71 0.40 -9.89
CA LEU A 128 2.87 -0.54 -9.15
C LEU A 128 2.62 -0.09 -7.71
N ALA A 129 3.66 0.38 -7.02
CA ALA A 129 3.52 0.90 -5.66
C ALA A 129 2.56 2.09 -5.59
N GLU A 130 2.66 3.05 -6.51
CA GLU A 130 1.75 4.20 -6.57
C GLU A 130 0.33 3.79 -7.00
N ALA A 131 0.16 2.82 -7.89
CA ALA A 131 -1.15 2.28 -8.25
C ALA A 131 -1.84 1.59 -7.06
N THR A 132 -1.09 0.82 -6.28
CA THR A 132 -1.59 0.19 -5.05
C THR A 132 -1.98 1.24 -4.03
N ARG A 133 -1.15 2.26 -3.84
CA ARG A 133 -1.45 3.39 -2.95
C ARG A 133 -2.71 4.13 -3.39
N ALA A 134 -2.89 4.35 -4.69
CA ALA A 134 -4.11 4.99 -5.23
C ALA A 134 -5.36 4.18 -4.89
N LEU A 135 -5.30 2.86 -5.05
CA LEU A 135 -6.40 1.95 -4.71
C LEU A 135 -6.74 2.00 -3.21
N ASP A 136 -5.74 1.96 -2.34
CA ASP A 136 -5.93 2.01 -0.89
C ASP A 136 -6.51 3.33 -0.43
N LEU A 137 -6.05 4.45 -0.99
CA LEU A 137 -6.59 5.78 -0.71
C LEU A 137 -8.04 5.93 -1.19
N ALA A 138 -8.38 5.36 -2.35
CA ALA A 138 -9.75 5.36 -2.85
C ALA A 138 -10.68 4.58 -1.92
N ARG A 139 -10.30 3.39 -1.47
CA ARG A 139 -11.05 2.60 -0.48
C ARG A 139 -11.23 3.34 0.84
N GLN A 140 -10.19 4.00 1.33
CA GLN A 140 -10.27 4.83 2.53
C GLN A 140 -11.20 6.05 2.34
N ALA A 141 -11.22 6.63 1.13
CA ALA A 141 -12.14 7.71 0.81
C ALA A 141 -13.59 7.23 0.81
N THR A 142 -13.87 6.06 0.21
CA THR A 142 -15.19 5.42 0.23
C THR A 142 -15.64 5.15 1.66
N ALA A 143 -14.81 4.51 2.47
CA ALA A 143 -15.13 4.20 3.87
C ALA A 143 -15.43 5.47 4.70
N ALA A 144 -14.65 6.54 4.50
CA ALA A 144 -14.90 7.83 5.16
C ALA A 144 -16.23 8.45 4.71
N ALA A 145 -16.49 8.45 3.39
CA ALA A 145 -17.73 8.98 2.83
C ALA A 145 -18.98 8.21 3.33
N GLU A 146 -18.90 6.88 3.40
CA GLU A 146 -19.97 6.04 3.96
C GLU A 146 -20.19 6.31 5.46
N SER A 147 -19.11 6.50 6.23
CA SER A 147 -19.20 6.87 7.64
C SER A 147 -19.89 8.20 7.83
N ASP A 148 -19.53 9.20 7.01
CA ASP A 148 -20.14 10.53 7.04
C ASP A 148 -21.66 10.43 6.76
N VAL A 149 -22.04 9.67 5.72
CA VAL A 149 -23.45 9.48 5.36
C VAL A 149 -24.24 8.78 6.48
N ARG A 150 -23.66 7.76 7.12
CA ARG A 150 -24.30 7.08 8.26
C ARG A 150 -24.48 8.00 9.47
N SER A 151 -23.51 8.85 9.73
CA SER A 151 -23.59 9.79 10.86
C SER A 151 -24.56 10.94 10.60
N TYR A 152 -24.86 11.25 9.34
CA TYR A 152 -25.80 12.28 8.92
C TYR A 152 -27.24 11.76 8.78
N GLY A 153 -27.44 10.43 8.75
CA GLY A 153 -28.77 9.82 8.75
C GLY A 153 -29.56 10.31 9.99
N PRO A 154 -30.89 10.50 9.88
CA PRO A 154 -31.66 10.97 11.03
C PRO A 154 -31.39 10.03 12.20
N THR A 155 -30.80 10.54 13.26
CA THR A 155 -31.03 10.00 14.57
C THR A 155 -32.51 10.11 14.75
N VAL A 156 -33.24 9.02 14.47
CA VAL A 156 -34.52 8.82 15.15
C VAL A 156 -34.12 8.67 16.61
N ALA A 157 -33.89 9.81 17.24
CA ALA A 157 -34.06 9.90 18.66
C ALA A 157 -35.45 9.31 18.86
N ALA A 158 -35.51 8.18 19.52
CA ALA A 158 -36.70 7.76 20.22
C ALA A 158 -36.92 8.85 21.27
N ASP A 159 -37.41 9.98 20.80
CA ASP A 159 -38.03 10.98 21.66
C ASP A 159 -39.43 10.42 21.91
N ASP A 160 -39.50 9.62 22.97
CA ASP A 160 -40.76 9.19 23.61
C ASP A 160 -41.61 10.37 24.07
N SER A 161 -41.44 11.55 23.49
CA SER A 161 -42.13 12.80 23.81
C SER A 161 -43.40 13.04 22.96
N TRP A 162 -43.88 12.06 22.18
CA TRP A 162 -45.15 12.20 21.45
C TRP A 162 -46.36 11.57 22.17
N GLY A 163 -46.19 11.10 23.44
CA GLY A 163 -47.26 10.56 24.29
C GLY A 163 -48.15 11.61 24.96
N GLY A 164 -47.94 12.93 24.77
CA GLY A 164 -48.56 13.99 25.56
C GLY A 164 -49.67 14.80 24.93
N LEU A 165 -50.13 14.56 23.68
CA LEU A 165 -51.04 15.51 23.00
C LEU A 165 -52.46 15.00 22.67
N PHE A 166 -52.82 13.75 23.09
CA PHE A 166 -54.19 13.24 22.96
C PHE A 166 -54.62 12.50 24.24
N GLY A 167 -54.69 13.25 25.38
CA GLY A 167 -55.29 12.80 26.62
C GLY A 167 -56.18 13.90 27.14
N GLY A 168 -57.28 14.13 26.41
CA GLY A 168 -58.36 15.02 26.85
C GLY A 168 -59.13 14.42 28.03
N SER A 169 -59.24 15.20 29.07
CA SER A 169 -60.42 15.44 29.92
C SER A 169 -61.56 14.44 29.80
N THR A 170 -61.83 13.69 30.86
CA THR A 170 -63.12 13.43 31.49
C THR A 170 -62.84 13.03 32.93
N GLY A 171 -63.14 13.72 33.83
CA GLY A 171 -64.19 14.15 34.64
C GLY A 171 -64.68 13.15 35.64
N SER A 172 -64.71 13.62 36.86
CA SER A 172 -65.71 13.28 37.89
C SER A 172 -65.48 12.04 38.75
N GLY A 173 -65.25 12.34 40.01
CA GLY A 173 -66.20 11.96 41.09
C GLY A 173 -65.94 10.61 41.76
N GLY A 174 -65.77 10.65 43.03
CA GLY A 174 -66.14 9.50 43.85
C GLY A 174 -65.26 9.30 45.07
N SER A 175 -65.58 10.07 46.10
CA SER A 175 -65.52 9.86 47.53
C SER A 175 -65.63 8.40 47.99
N GLY A 176 -64.98 8.09 49.11
CA GLY A 176 -65.35 6.96 49.92
C GLY A 176 -64.20 6.25 50.60
N ILE A 177 -63.73 6.70 51.75
CA ILE A 177 -63.99 6.13 53.08
C ILE A 177 -63.42 4.71 53.29
N GLY A 178 -62.51 4.61 54.24
CA GLY A 178 -62.68 3.71 55.34
C GLY A 178 -61.81 2.47 55.40
N GLY A 179 -61.13 2.33 56.50
CA GLY A 179 -61.01 1.13 57.26
C GLY A 179 -59.61 0.49 57.26
N ASP A 180 -58.85 0.88 58.17
CA ASP A 180 -58.45 0.23 59.45
C ASP A 180 -58.53 -1.30 59.52
N ILE A 181 -57.50 -1.80 60.19
CA ILE A 181 -57.41 -3.01 61.02
C ILE A 181 -56.63 -4.21 60.38
N LEU A 182 -55.52 -4.46 60.86
CA LEU A 182 -54.75 -5.36 61.68
C LEU A 182 -53.40 -5.66 61.09
#